data_b34467f2e615d730fd1781feb397e888
#
_entry.id   b34467f2e615d730fd1781feb397e888
#
_cell.length_a   1.000
_cell.length_b   1.000
_cell.length_c   1.000
_cell.angle_alpha   90.00
_cell.angle_beta   90.00
_cell.angle_gamma   90.00
#
_symmetry.space_group_name_H-M   'P 1'
#
loop_
_entity.id
_entity.type
_entity.pdbx_description
1 polymer ?
#
loop_
_entity_poly.entity_id
_entity_poly.type
_entity_poly.pdbx_seq_one_letter_code
_entity_poly.pdbx_strand_id
1 'polypeptide(L)'
;MHKKHKKIFTKKEKLRVRKSYYTFTREYPKYIEVEKTGRRITAATVRKLSVRLAMFLIIASVSFFCVKLAINISYAPINEELIEVQKVNFNDKILLQGVKALYMPDEKMGDEEYVKDFVKKLKKKNCNSVVIDFKTKEGRLAYTSMNETAIASSAAVYDNDTARRVLDIFTKAGIAVIARIHCFSDNRAAGAVDNIAVKYMDTDVNWLDGSNENGGNAWLNPYSKAAKTYISDIAKEVSRLGVGIFILEDLQFPGGDNSASATYPGEKDTANRNTALKNTLAQVKRALPENALVILSQSATDASEGNEGIYYGTMGNADYYGLAVDTAKRPIGVAVDKKADFISILSIYSSAAGRFSGKEIIPIVDIEEYAYSYFRAMKKNGFESYILFDENGEY
;
A
#
# COMPACT_ATOMS: atom_id res chain seq x y z
N MET A 1 -7.75 -57.81 -35.20
CA MET A 1 -8.00 -56.83 -36.29
C MET A 1 -8.29 -55.40 -35.85
N HIS A 2 -8.54 -55.13 -34.59
CA HIS A 2 -8.93 -53.76 -34.10
C HIS A 2 -7.77 -52.76 -33.90
N LYS A 3 -6.53 -53.16 -33.84
CA LYS A 3 -5.38 -52.28 -33.52
C LYS A 3 -4.86 -51.46 -34.71
N LYS A 4 -5.14 -51.86 -35.97
CA LYS A 4 -4.61 -51.15 -37.13
C LYS A 4 -5.39 -49.90 -37.55
N HIS A 5 -6.67 -49.80 -37.14
CA HIS A 5 -7.51 -48.64 -37.50
C HIS A 5 -7.31 -47.42 -36.56
N LYS A 6 -6.78 -47.61 -35.36
CA LYS A 6 -6.59 -46.49 -34.40
C LYS A 6 -5.53 -45.46 -34.79
N LYS A 7 -4.67 -45.78 -35.77
CA LYS A 7 -3.55 -44.87 -36.17
C LYS A 7 -3.86 -43.93 -37.32
N ILE A 8 -5.01 -44.09 -37.97
CA ILE A 8 -5.31 -43.40 -39.24
C ILE A 8 -6.22 -42.18 -39.03
N PHE A 9 -6.97 -42.08 -37.94
CA PHE A 9 -7.95 -41.02 -37.74
C PHE A 9 -7.43 -39.86 -36.89
N THR A 10 -7.76 -38.64 -37.33
CA THR A 10 -7.57 -37.44 -36.48
C THR A 10 -8.49 -37.51 -35.27
N LYS A 11 -8.22 -36.67 -34.25
CA LYS A 11 -9.03 -36.64 -33.01
C LYS A 11 -10.52 -36.37 -33.29
N LYS A 12 -10.81 -35.65 -34.38
CA LYS A 12 -12.16 -35.27 -34.82
C LYS A 12 -12.85 -36.44 -35.53
N GLU A 13 -12.14 -37.22 -36.31
CA GLU A 13 -12.61 -38.42 -37.00
C GLU A 13 -12.87 -39.57 -35.99
N LYS A 14 -12.01 -39.71 -34.97
CA LYS A 14 -12.26 -40.69 -33.89
C LYS A 14 -13.52 -40.37 -33.09
N LEU A 15 -13.85 -39.10 -32.91
CA LEU A 15 -15.10 -38.69 -32.25
C LEU A 15 -16.36 -38.97 -33.13
N ARG A 16 -16.27 -38.78 -34.45
CA ARG A 16 -17.33 -39.09 -35.39
C ARG A 16 -17.59 -40.61 -35.47
N VAL A 17 -16.53 -41.40 -35.57
CA VAL A 17 -16.62 -42.86 -35.59
C VAL A 17 -17.21 -43.39 -34.28
N ARG A 18 -16.80 -42.78 -33.12
CA ARG A 18 -17.40 -43.14 -31.83
C ARG A 18 -18.90 -42.82 -31.75
N LYS A 19 -19.36 -41.68 -32.30
CA LYS A 19 -20.78 -41.34 -32.34
C LYS A 19 -21.59 -42.26 -33.27
N SER A 20 -21.02 -42.70 -34.41
CA SER A 20 -21.69 -43.67 -35.29
C SER A 20 -21.76 -45.10 -34.69
N TYR A 21 -20.77 -45.46 -33.84
CA TYR A 21 -20.78 -46.77 -33.16
C TYR A 21 -21.93 -46.94 -32.17
N TYR A 22 -22.38 -45.85 -31.57
CA TYR A 22 -23.50 -45.91 -30.62
C TYR A 22 -24.88 -45.88 -31.27
N THR A 23 -24.96 -45.60 -32.59
CA THR A 23 -26.20 -45.54 -33.35
C THR A 23 -26.47 -46.78 -34.23
N PHE A 24 -25.50 -47.70 -34.39
CA PHE A 24 -25.65 -48.89 -35.24
C PHE A 24 -25.49 -50.17 -34.47
N THR A 25 -26.58 -50.86 -34.32
CA THR A 25 -26.68 -52.06 -33.48
C THR A 25 -26.29 -53.37 -34.15
N ARG A 26 -25.88 -53.46 -35.40
CA ARG A 26 -25.54 -54.80 -35.96
C ARG A 26 -24.71 -54.86 -37.25
N GLU A 27 -24.18 -53.76 -37.83
CA GLU A 27 -23.32 -53.93 -39.02
C GLU A 27 -22.02 -53.17 -38.88
N TYR A 28 -20.89 -53.88 -39.14
CA TYR A 28 -19.60 -53.25 -39.21
C TYR A 28 -19.49 -52.40 -40.49
N PRO A 29 -19.10 -51.13 -40.42
CA PRO A 29 -18.93 -50.32 -41.61
C PRO A 29 -17.82 -50.94 -42.49
N LYS A 30 -18.11 -51.06 -43.79
CA LYS A 30 -17.13 -51.45 -44.78
C LYS A 30 -15.92 -50.51 -44.76
N TYR A 31 -14.76 -51.09 -45.01
CA TYR A 31 -13.49 -50.45 -45.04
C TYR A 31 -13.53 -49.21 -45.95
N ILE A 32 -13.27 -48.03 -45.41
CA ILE A 32 -13.10 -46.83 -46.20
C ILE A 32 -11.58 -46.56 -46.22
N GLU A 33 -10.99 -46.77 -47.40
CA GLU A 33 -9.61 -46.35 -47.63
C GLU A 33 -9.55 -44.80 -47.67
N VAL A 34 -9.01 -44.21 -46.62
CA VAL A 34 -8.79 -42.79 -46.57
C VAL A 34 -7.46 -42.52 -47.25
N GLU A 35 -7.55 -41.97 -48.44
CA GLU A 35 -6.38 -41.46 -49.17
C GLU A 35 -5.55 -40.53 -48.30
N LYS A 36 -4.28 -40.84 -48.06
CA LYS A 36 -3.36 -40.00 -47.33
C LYS A 36 -3.05 -38.72 -48.10
N THR A 37 -3.89 -37.70 -48.03
CA THR A 37 -3.53 -36.36 -48.42
C THR A 37 -2.63 -35.72 -47.36
N GLY A 38 -1.55 -36.40 -47.03
CA GLY A 38 -0.49 -35.80 -46.28
C GLY A 38 0.28 -34.85 -47.20
N ARG A 39 0.05 -33.56 -47.11
CA ARG A 39 0.97 -32.59 -47.71
C ARG A 39 2.36 -32.94 -47.19
N ARG A 40 3.23 -33.47 -48.07
CA ARG A 40 4.65 -33.66 -47.76
C ARG A 40 5.19 -32.27 -47.48
N ILE A 41 5.54 -32.02 -46.21
CA ILE A 41 6.26 -30.81 -45.83
C ILE A 41 7.62 -30.92 -46.51
N THR A 42 7.82 -30.11 -47.54
CA THR A 42 9.08 -30.09 -48.28
C THR A 42 10.17 -29.44 -47.40
N ALA A 43 11.42 -29.84 -47.61
CA ALA A 43 12.56 -29.22 -46.92
C ALA A 43 12.57 -27.68 -47.05
N ALA A 44 12.07 -27.17 -48.21
CA ALA A 44 11.90 -25.75 -48.41
C ALA A 44 10.86 -25.09 -47.50
N THR A 45 9.77 -25.80 -47.16
CA THR A 45 8.73 -25.29 -46.26
C THR A 45 9.25 -25.30 -44.81
N VAL A 46 9.99 -26.32 -44.41
CA VAL A 46 10.65 -26.39 -43.09
C VAL A 46 11.67 -25.26 -42.93
N ARG A 47 12.49 -25.02 -43.97
CA ARG A 47 13.47 -23.92 -43.96
C ARG A 47 12.80 -22.55 -43.87
N LYS A 48 11.69 -22.31 -44.58
CA LYS A 48 10.93 -21.05 -44.47
C LYS A 48 10.32 -20.87 -43.11
N LEU A 49 9.82 -21.92 -42.48
CA LEU A 49 9.24 -21.88 -41.16
C LEU A 49 10.31 -21.63 -40.06
N SER A 50 11.46 -22.28 -40.16
CA SER A 50 12.58 -22.08 -39.26
C SER A 50 13.17 -20.67 -39.34
N VAL A 51 13.28 -20.09 -40.54
CA VAL A 51 13.72 -18.70 -40.71
C VAL A 51 12.72 -17.72 -40.12
N ARG A 52 11.40 -17.94 -40.30
CA ARG A 52 10.37 -17.10 -39.66
C ARG A 52 10.39 -17.20 -38.16
N LEU A 53 10.57 -18.39 -37.63
CA LEU A 53 10.69 -18.60 -36.17
C LEU A 53 11.94 -17.91 -35.60
N ALA A 54 13.08 -18.03 -36.31
CA ALA A 54 14.32 -17.35 -35.90
C ALA A 54 14.15 -15.82 -35.92
N MET A 55 13.53 -15.27 -36.94
CA MET A 55 13.21 -13.82 -36.99
C MET A 55 12.29 -13.39 -35.87
N PHE A 56 11.26 -14.19 -35.53
CA PHE A 56 10.36 -13.89 -34.42
C PHE A 56 11.12 -13.88 -33.08
N LEU A 57 11.99 -14.84 -32.85
CA LEU A 57 12.82 -14.91 -31.64
C LEU A 57 13.80 -13.74 -31.54
N ILE A 58 14.38 -13.28 -32.68
CA ILE A 58 15.24 -12.09 -32.70
C ILE A 58 14.45 -10.83 -32.34
N ILE A 59 13.26 -10.64 -32.95
CA ILE A 59 12.40 -9.49 -32.67
C ILE A 59 11.97 -9.49 -31.20
N ALA A 60 11.55 -10.64 -30.67
CA ALA A 60 11.17 -10.78 -29.27
C ALA A 60 12.34 -10.46 -28.32
N SER A 61 13.56 -10.92 -28.64
CA SER A 61 14.76 -10.63 -27.85
C SER A 61 15.12 -9.15 -27.87
N VAL A 62 15.07 -8.52 -29.04
CA VAL A 62 15.33 -7.08 -29.20
C VAL A 62 14.29 -6.26 -28.45
N SER A 63 13.00 -6.62 -28.57
CA SER A 63 11.92 -5.94 -27.83
C SER A 63 12.12 -6.07 -26.33
N PHE A 64 12.45 -7.27 -25.82
CA PHE A 64 12.74 -7.50 -24.41
C PHE A 64 13.93 -6.67 -23.93
N PHE A 65 14.99 -6.60 -24.76
CA PHE A 65 16.18 -5.81 -24.44
C PHE A 65 15.90 -4.30 -24.45
N CYS A 66 15.11 -3.82 -25.41
CA CYS A 66 14.68 -2.42 -25.47
C CYS A 66 13.81 -2.03 -24.26
N VAL A 67 12.87 -2.90 -23.86
CA VAL A 67 12.06 -2.67 -22.65
C VAL A 67 12.94 -2.64 -21.41
N LYS A 68 13.87 -3.59 -21.28
CA LYS A 68 14.81 -3.63 -20.16
C LYS A 68 15.75 -2.40 -20.12
N LEU A 69 16.18 -1.95 -21.29
CA LEU A 69 17.00 -0.73 -21.42
C LEU A 69 16.19 0.53 -21.07
N ALA A 70 14.94 0.63 -21.54
CA ALA A 70 14.05 1.74 -21.20
C ALA A 70 13.74 1.77 -19.70
N ILE A 71 13.50 0.61 -19.09
CA ILE A 71 13.36 0.48 -17.64
C ILE A 71 14.63 0.95 -16.91
N ASN A 72 15.81 0.51 -17.35
CA ASN A 72 17.08 0.91 -16.72
C ASN A 72 17.42 2.39 -16.93
N ILE A 73 17.03 3.00 -18.04
CA ILE A 73 17.23 4.44 -18.31
C ILE A 73 16.24 5.28 -17.48
N SER A 74 15.01 4.81 -17.31
CA SER A 74 14.03 5.45 -16.41
C SER A 74 14.39 5.34 -14.94
N TYR A 75 15.18 4.34 -14.58
CA TYR A 75 15.81 4.15 -13.27
C TYR A 75 17.29 4.51 -13.32
N ALA A 76 17.62 5.77 -13.59
CA ALA A 76 18.97 6.24 -13.25
C ALA A 76 19.18 5.95 -11.77
N PRO A 77 20.27 5.25 -11.38
CA PRO A 77 20.52 4.99 -9.97
C PRO A 77 20.60 6.34 -9.28
N ILE A 78 19.64 6.58 -8.38
CA ILE A 78 19.75 7.67 -7.43
C ILE A 78 21.10 7.42 -6.76
N ASN A 79 21.94 8.45 -6.67
CA ASN A 79 23.23 8.34 -6.02
C ASN A 79 22.96 8.01 -4.54
N GLU A 80 22.90 6.71 -4.22
CA GLU A 80 22.47 6.19 -2.90
C GLU A 80 23.31 6.81 -1.78
N GLU A 81 24.58 7.10 -2.06
CA GLU A 81 25.52 7.70 -1.11
C GLU A 81 25.12 9.14 -0.70
N LEU A 82 24.69 9.98 -1.65
CA LEU A 82 24.25 11.36 -1.36
C LEU A 82 22.89 11.39 -0.61
N ILE A 83 22.01 10.45 -0.91
CA ILE A 83 20.71 10.36 -0.26
C ILE A 83 20.86 9.81 1.16
N GLU A 84 21.74 8.84 1.36
CA GLU A 84 22.00 8.24 2.66
C GLU A 84 22.62 9.26 3.64
N VAL A 85 23.58 10.05 3.20
CA VAL A 85 24.19 11.12 4.01
C VAL A 85 23.17 12.19 4.41
N GLN A 86 22.27 12.57 3.51
CA GLN A 86 21.22 13.54 3.84
C GLN A 86 20.17 12.96 4.82
N LYS A 87 19.81 11.69 4.68
CA LYS A 87 18.86 11.02 5.58
C LYS A 87 19.38 10.94 7.01
N VAL A 88 20.64 10.55 7.19
CA VAL A 88 21.27 10.47 8.52
C VAL A 88 21.20 11.82 9.23
N ASN A 89 21.54 12.91 8.55
CA ASN A 89 21.50 14.25 9.13
C ASN A 89 20.10 14.70 9.55
N PHE A 90 19.05 14.34 8.79
CA PHE A 90 17.67 14.70 9.16
C PHE A 90 17.15 13.86 10.30
N ASN A 91 17.38 12.55 10.27
CA ASN A 91 16.94 11.66 11.31
C ASN A 91 17.60 12.01 12.65
N ASP A 92 18.91 12.26 12.66
CA ASP A 92 19.64 12.67 13.86
C ASP A 92 19.10 14.00 14.41
N LYS A 93 18.84 14.98 13.54
CA LYS A 93 18.27 16.26 13.96
C LYS A 93 16.89 16.11 14.56
N ILE A 94 16.05 15.24 13.99
CA ILE A 94 14.70 14.96 14.50
C ILE A 94 14.75 14.22 15.83
N LEU A 95 15.62 13.21 15.95
CA LEU A 95 15.83 12.50 17.21
C LEU A 95 16.22 13.45 18.35
N LEU A 96 17.06 14.45 18.06
CA LEU A 96 17.53 15.43 19.05
C LEU A 96 16.52 16.53 19.37
N GLN A 97 15.69 16.95 18.39
CA GLN A 97 14.79 18.11 18.52
C GLN A 97 13.32 17.74 18.68
N GLY A 98 12.97 16.46 18.56
CA GLY A 98 11.60 15.98 18.47
C GLY A 98 10.95 16.31 17.10
N VAL A 99 9.91 15.55 16.77
CA VAL A 99 9.10 15.73 15.55
C VAL A 99 8.10 16.85 15.78
N LYS A 100 8.15 17.90 14.95
CA LYS A 100 7.15 18.98 14.93
C LYS A 100 6.67 19.14 13.50
N ALA A 101 5.58 18.50 13.16
CA ALA A 101 5.11 18.36 11.80
C ALA A 101 3.72 18.95 11.58
N LEU A 102 3.51 19.47 10.37
CA LEU A 102 2.19 19.74 9.80
C LEU A 102 1.94 18.80 8.63
N TYR A 103 0.70 18.43 8.42
CA TYR A 103 0.27 17.67 7.25
C TYR A 103 0.14 18.61 6.04
N MET A 104 0.61 18.16 4.90
CA MET A 104 0.38 18.80 3.60
C MET A 104 -0.41 17.83 2.72
N PRO A 105 -1.59 18.23 2.20
CA PRO A 105 -2.37 17.39 1.30
C PRO A 105 -1.55 16.92 0.08
N ASP A 106 -1.65 15.63 -0.25
CA ASP A 106 -0.93 15.03 -1.38
C ASP A 106 -1.36 15.64 -2.72
N GLU A 107 -2.62 16.07 -2.86
CA GLU A 107 -3.14 16.76 -4.04
C GLU A 107 -2.40 18.06 -4.37
N LYS A 108 -1.71 18.64 -3.40
CA LYS A 108 -0.94 19.88 -3.56
C LYS A 108 0.49 19.66 -4.02
N MET A 109 0.95 18.41 -4.12
CA MET A 109 2.33 18.11 -4.55
C MET A 109 2.66 18.60 -5.96
N GLY A 110 1.65 18.68 -6.85
CA GLY A 110 1.83 19.20 -8.20
C GLY A 110 1.96 20.73 -8.29
N ASP A 111 1.60 21.44 -7.23
CA ASP A 111 1.67 22.91 -7.15
C ASP A 111 2.94 23.36 -6.41
N GLU A 112 3.98 23.67 -7.18
CA GLU A 112 5.30 24.03 -6.63
C GLU A 112 5.23 25.35 -5.83
N GLU A 113 4.36 26.29 -6.20
CA GLU A 113 4.20 27.54 -5.48
C GLU A 113 3.57 27.29 -4.11
N TYR A 114 2.52 26.49 -4.06
CA TYR A 114 1.94 26.04 -2.80
C TYR A 114 2.97 25.36 -1.89
N VAL A 115 3.78 24.44 -2.43
CA VAL A 115 4.82 23.74 -1.65
C VAL A 115 5.83 24.71 -1.06
N LYS A 116 6.27 25.72 -1.83
CA LYS A 116 7.19 26.77 -1.35
C LYS A 116 6.54 27.64 -0.25
N ASP A 117 5.29 27.98 -0.39
CA ASP A 117 4.55 28.74 0.61
C ASP A 117 4.30 27.91 1.88
N PHE A 118 4.07 26.61 1.72
CA PHE A 118 3.97 25.69 2.85
C PHE A 118 5.28 25.60 3.64
N VAL A 119 6.44 25.62 2.98
CA VAL A 119 7.76 25.75 3.65
C VAL A 119 7.85 27.02 4.50
N LYS A 120 7.39 28.18 3.97
CA LYS A 120 7.36 29.44 4.74
C LYS A 120 6.47 29.31 5.97
N LYS A 121 5.32 28.65 5.82
CA LYS A 121 4.38 28.36 6.89
C LYS A 121 4.99 27.49 7.99
N LEU A 122 5.63 26.38 7.61
CA LEU A 122 6.36 25.51 8.55
C LEU A 122 7.41 26.25 9.36
N LYS A 123 8.24 27.06 8.69
CA LYS A 123 9.25 27.89 9.36
C LYS A 123 8.64 28.90 10.33
N LYS A 124 7.56 29.58 9.93
CA LYS A 124 6.84 30.52 10.80
C LYS A 124 6.25 29.85 12.06
N LYS A 125 5.88 28.58 11.94
CA LYS A 125 5.34 27.76 13.05
C LYS A 125 6.42 27.04 13.85
N ASN A 126 7.72 27.18 13.48
CA ASN A 126 8.84 26.44 14.06
C ASN A 126 8.69 24.92 13.92
N CYS A 127 8.08 24.47 12.85
CA CYS A 127 8.02 23.06 12.49
C CYS A 127 9.31 22.66 11.75
N ASN A 128 9.78 21.46 12.04
CA ASN A 128 10.98 20.87 11.42
C ASN A 128 10.66 19.77 10.42
N SER A 129 9.38 19.42 10.30
CA SER A 129 8.92 18.30 9.48
C SER A 129 7.61 18.62 8.79
N VAL A 130 7.35 17.92 7.68
CA VAL A 130 6.07 17.88 6.97
C VAL A 130 5.64 16.43 6.81
N VAL A 131 4.36 16.14 6.99
CA VAL A 131 3.76 14.84 6.67
C VAL A 131 3.07 14.93 5.32
N ILE A 132 3.31 13.95 4.45
CA ILE A 132 2.66 13.84 3.14
C ILE A 132 2.22 12.39 2.95
N ASP A 133 1.02 12.19 2.38
CA ASP A 133 0.55 10.88 2.02
C ASP A 133 1.24 10.38 0.74
N PHE A 134 2.17 9.45 0.91
CA PHE A 134 2.74 8.72 -0.22
C PHE A 134 1.86 7.56 -0.67
N LYS A 135 1.01 7.07 0.23
CA LYS A 135 -0.10 6.16 -0.10
C LYS A 135 -1.33 6.55 0.73
N THR A 136 -2.40 6.96 0.07
CA THR A 136 -3.65 7.34 0.74
C THR A 136 -4.48 6.11 1.15
N LYS A 137 -5.51 6.32 1.95
CA LYS A 137 -6.46 5.28 2.37
C LYS A 137 -7.29 4.71 1.21
N GLU A 138 -7.45 5.46 0.11
CA GLU A 138 -8.11 4.99 -1.11
C GLU A 138 -7.14 4.21 -2.02
N GLY A 139 -5.83 4.17 -1.72
CA GLY A 139 -4.79 3.50 -2.50
C GLY A 139 -4.17 4.36 -3.60
N ARG A 140 -4.30 5.69 -3.56
CA ARG A 140 -3.55 6.58 -4.45
C ARG A 140 -2.08 6.63 -4.00
N LEU A 141 -1.16 6.70 -4.95
CA LEU A 141 0.26 6.87 -4.71
C LEU A 141 0.74 8.23 -5.22
N ALA A 142 1.45 8.95 -4.40
CA ALA A 142 2.04 10.26 -4.74
C ALA A 142 3.29 10.17 -5.64
N TYR A 143 3.49 9.04 -6.31
CA TYR A 143 4.61 8.76 -7.20
C TYR A 143 4.27 7.57 -8.12
N THR A 144 5.10 7.32 -9.15
CA THR A 144 4.94 6.15 -10.03
C THR A 144 5.65 4.94 -9.45
N SER A 145 4.88 3.92 -9.08
CA SER A 145 5.37 2.65 -8.54
C SER A 145 5.63 1.62 -9.64
N MET A 146 6.58 0.71 -9.38
CA MET A 146 6.85 -0.47 -10.21
C MET A 146 6.25 -1.76 -9.64
N ASN A 147 5.60 -1.69 -8.49
CA ASN A 147 4.92 -2.83 -7.91
C ASN A 147 3.71 -3.23 -8.77
N GLU A 148 3.57 -4.53 -9.05
CA GLU A 148 2.52 -5.07 -9.93
C GLU A 148 1.10 -4.74 -9.43
N THR A 149 0.87 -4.76 -8.11
CA THR A 149 -0.42 -4.39 -7.51
C THR A 149 -0.72 -2.91 -7.73
N ALA A 150 0.27 -2.02 -7.57
CA ALA A 150 0.11 -0.60 -7.81
C ALA A 150 -0.19 -0.29 -9.29
N ILE A 151 0.48 -0.99 -10.21
CA ILE A 151 0.25 -0.87 -11.65
C ILE A 151 -1.16 -1.36 -12.01
N ALA A 152 -1.54 -2.54 -11.54
CA ALA A 152 -2.87 -3.13 -11.79
C ALA A 152 -4.01 -2.24 -11.28
N SER A 153 -3.81 -1.57 -10.15
CA SER A 153 -4.79 -0.68 -9.53
C SER A 153 -4.75 0.76 -10.06
N SER A 154 -3.86 1.08 -11.00
CA SER A 154 -3.66 2.44 -11.50
C SER A 154 -3.47 3.45 -10.36
N ALA A 155 -2.64 3.10 -9.40
CA ALA A 155 -2.52 3.82 -8.14
C ALA A 155 -1.81 5.18 -8.27
N ALA A 156 -0.87 5.33 -9.23
CA ALA A 156 -0.03 6.52 -9.38
C ALA A 156 -0.84 7.77 -9.75
N VAL A 157 -0.62 8.86 -9.00
CA VAL A 157 -1.20 10.18 -9.28
C VAL A 157 -0.14 11.11 -9.87
N TYR A 158 1.09 11.02 -9.39
CA TYR A 158 2.22 11.82 -9.85
C TYR A 158 3.34 10.94 -10.40
N ASP A 159 4.19 11.56 -11.20
CA ASP A 159 5.46 10.94 -11.63
C ASP A 159 6.55 11.09 -10.54
N ASN A 160 7.62 10.33 -10.72
CA ASN A 160 8.75 10.34 -9.78
C ASN A 160 9.51 11.67 -9.77
N ASP A 161 9.46 12.44 -10.86
CA ASP A 161 10.16 13.73 -10.94
C ASP A 161 9.42 14.79 -10.12
N THR A 162 8.08 14.77 -10.12
CA THR A 162 7.25 15.60 -9.25
C THR A 162 7.51 15.27 -7.78
N ALA A 163 7.49 13.99 -7.42
CA ALA A 163 7.79 13.57 -6.04
C ALA A 163 9.19 14.04 -5.60
N ARG A 164 10.22 13.84 -6.45
CA ARG A 164 11.60 14.30 -6.14
C ARG A 164 11.69 15.81 -5.99
N ARG A 165 11.05 16.60 -6.87
CA ARG A 165 11.04 18.07 -6.75
C ARG A 165 10.49 18.52 -5.40
N VAL A 166 9.37 17.94 -4.97
CA VAL A 166 8.77 18.26 -3.67
C VAL A 166 9.74 17.93 -2.53
N LEU A 167 10.32 16.73 -2.54
CA LEU A 167 11.32 16.31 -1.56
C LEU A 167 12.52 17.25 -1.54
N ASP A 168 13.02 17.67 -2.69
CA ASP A 168 14.13 18.61 -2.83
C ASP A 168 13.83 19.99 -2.25
N ILE A 169 12.62 20.51 -2.45
CA ILE A 169 12.20 21.82 -1.90
C ILE A 169 12.24 21.77 -0.37
N PHE A 170 11.68 20.74 0.25
CA PHE A 170 11.69 20.59 1.70
C PHE A 170 13.11 20.35 2.24
N THR A 171 13.88 19.47 1.60
CA THR A 171 15.27 19.16 1.98
C THR A 171 16.15 20.41 1.95
N LYS A 172 16.09 21.19 0.87
CA LYS A 172 16.84 22.46 0.75
C LYS A 172 16.41 23.50 1.80
N ALA A 173 15.18 23.43 2.27
CA ALA A 173 14.67 24.28 3.32
C ALA A 173 15.05 23.82 4.74
N GLY A 174 15.66 22.64 4.89
CA GLY A 174 15.98 22.02 6.17
C GLY A 174 14.76 21.42 6.88
N ILE A 175 13.72 21.05 6.13
CA ILE A 175 12.48 20.42 6.61
C ILE A 175 12.52 18.93 6.24
N ALA A 176 12.32 18.06 7.22
CA ALA A 176 12.24 16.62 6.96
C ALA A 176 10.86 16.24 6.42
N VAL A 177 10.84 15.37 5.41
CA VAL A 177 9.58 14.80 4.92
C VAL A 177 9.33 13.47 5.62
N ILE A 178 8.14 13.35 6.17
CA ILE A 178 7.60 12.12 6.77
C ILE A 178 6.56 11.56 5.81
N ALA A 179 6.83 10.38 5.25
CA ALA A 179 5.88 9.70 4.38
C ALA A 179 4.82 8.98 5.22
N ARG A 180 3.54 9.32 5.04
CA ARG A 180 2.46 8.52 5.58
C ARG A 180 2.04 7.47 4.55
N ILE A 181 1.90 6.23 5.01
CA ILE A 181 1.49 5.08 4.21
C ILE A 181 0.31 4.42 4.92
N HIS A 182 -0.88 4.53 4.33
CA HIS A 182 -2.05 3.76 4.74
C HIS A 182 -1.85 2.30 4.32
N CYS A 183 -1.70 1.40 5.30
CA CYS A 183 -1.26 0.05 5.03
C CYS A 183 -2.36 -0.82 4.42
N PHE A 184 -3.40 -1.14 5.20
CA PHE A 184 -4.43 -2.08 4.77
C PHE A 184 -5.71 -1.42 4.25
N SER A 185 -5.96 -0.13 4.53
CA SER A 185 -7.01 0.62 3.85
C SER A 185 -6.56 0.91 2.42
N ASP A 186 -7.22 0.33 1.41
CA ASP A 186 -6.85 0.48 0.00
C ASP A 186 -7.96 0.00 -0.95
N ASN A 187 -8.79 0.92 -1.36
CA ASN A 187 -9.93 0.64 -2.23
C ASN A 187 -9.50 0.22 -3.64
N ARG A 188 -8.40 0.79 -4.15
CA ARG A 188 -7.90 0.54 -5.52
C ARG A 188 -7.30 -0.84 -5.65
N ALA A 189 -6.36 -1.20 -4.79
CA ALA A 189 -5.73 -2.52 -4.83
C ALA A 189 -6.72 -3.63 -4.50
N ALA A 190 -7.62 -3.41 -3.54
CA ALA A 190 -8.69 -4.35 -3.20
C ALA A 190 -9.63 -4.64 -4.38
N GLY A 191 -9.89 -3.64 -5.24
CA GLY A 191 -10.74 -3.79 -6.42
C GLY A 191 -10.02 -4.36 -7.65
N ALA A 192 -8.69 -4.22 -7.74
CA ALA A 192 -7.91 -4.57 -8.92
C ALA A 192 -7.23 -5.94 -8.85
N VAL A 193 -7.00 -6.48 -7.65
CA VAL A 193 -6.24 -7.73 -7.47
C VAL A 193 -7.08 -8.76 -6.72
N ASP A 194 -7.25 -9.92 -7.34
CA ASP A 194 -8.02 -11.02 -6.75
C ASP A 194 -7.37 -11.54 -5.45
N ASN A 195 -8.21 -11.93 -4.50
CA ASN A 195 -7.83 -12.58 -3.24
C ASN A 195 -6.88 -11.78 -2.32
N ILE A 196 -6.71 -10.48 -2.58
CA ILE A 196 -5.90 -9.62 -1.71
C ILE A 196 -6.74 -8.92 -0.63
N ALA A 197 -8.06 -8.81 -0.84
CA ALA A 197 -8.98 -8.02 -0.04
C ALA A 197 -9.72 -8.83 1.04
N VAL A 198 -10.19 -8.12 2.07
CA VAL A 198 -11.21 -8.60 3.01
C VAL A 198 -12.54 -8.72 2.26
N LYS A 199 -13.33 -9.75 2.57
CA LYS A 199 -14.60 -10.05 1.90
C LYS A 199 -15.77 -10.01 2.88
N TYR A 200 -16.97 -9.77 2.35
CA TYR A 200 -18.17 -10.06 3.12
C TYR A 200 -18.33 -11.58 3.28
N MET A 201 -18.81 -11.98 4.44
CA MET A 201 -19.06 -13.39 4.78
C MET A 201 -19.86 -14.09 3.67
N ASP A 202 -19.40 -15.28 3.27
CA ASP A 202 -20.03 -16.14 2.26
C ASP A 202 -20.22 -15.49 0.87
N THR A 203 -19.42 -14.47 0.54
CA THR A 203 -19.45 -13.80 -0.76
C THR A 203 -18.05 -13.53 -1.31
N ASP A 204 -17.96 -13.21 -2.61
CA ASP A 204 -16.74 -12.71 -3.25
C ASP A 204 -16.68 -11.16 -3.28
N VAL A 205 -17.64 -10.48 -2.64
CA VAL A 205 -17.71 -9.03 -2.60
C VAL A 205 -16.73 -8.48 -1.58
N ASN A 206 -15.97 -7.44 -1.97
CA ASN A 206 -15.05 -6.77 -1.07
C ASN A 206 -15.79 -6.12 0.10
N TRP A 207 -15.31 -6.37 1.31
CA TRP A 207 -15.85 -5.75 2.51
C TRP A 207 -15.46 -4.27 2.57
N LEU A 208 -16.39 -3.43 3.03
CA LEU A 208 -16.19 -1.98 3.20
C LEU A 208 -16.35 -1.60 4.67
N ASP A 209 -15.52 -0.67 5.13
CA ASP A 209 -15.56 -0.12 6.50
C ASP A 209 -16.76 0.81 6.75
N GLY A 210 -17.46 1.20 5.72
CA GLY A 210 -18.70 1.96 5.75
C GLY A 210 -19.62 1.56 4.59
N SER A 211 -20.81 2.17 4.49
CA SER A 211 -21.64 1.97 3.30
C SER A 211 -21.05 2.67 2.07
N ASN A 212 -21.32 2.15 0.87
CA ASN A 212 -20.92 2.81 -0.38
C ASN A 212 -21.44 4.26 -0.47
N GLU A 213 -22.62 4.50 0.05
CA GLU A 213 -23.26 5.84 0.07
C GLU A 213 -22.52 6.82 0.98
N ASN A 214 -21.81 6.31 1.99
CA ASN A 214 -21.02 7.07 2.94
C ASN A 214 -19.52 7.02 2.65
N GLY A 215 -19.11 6.60 1.43
CA GLY A 215 -17.72 6.56 1.03
C GLY A 215 -16.87 5.48 1.72
N GLY A 216 -17.47 4.34 2.06
CA GLY A 216 -16.75 3.22 2.68
C GLY A 216 -15.60 2.71 1.81
N ASN A 217 -14.46 2.41 2.43
CA ASN A 217 -13.27 1.88 1.79
C ASN A 217 -13.17 0.37 1.91
N ALA A 218 -12.71 -0.29 0.85
CA ALA A 218 -12.30 -1.66 0.91
C ALA A 218 -10.92 -1.80 1.55
N TRP A 219 -10.69 -2.91 2.22
CA TRP A 219 -9.48 -3.20 2.97
C TRP A 219 -8.74 -4.40 2.40
N LEU A 220 -7.42 -4.32 2.40
CA LEU A 220 -6.55 -5.45 2.13
C LEU A 220 -6.58 -6.40 3.33
N ASN A 221 -6.49 -7.69 3.05
CA ASN A 221 -6.49 -8.73 4.07
C ASN A 221 -5.13 -8.80 4.78
N PRO A 222 -5.05 -8.51 6.10
CA PRO A 222 -3.79 -8.55 6.84
C PRO A 222 -3.11 -9.93 6.91
N TYR A 223 -3.81 -11.01 6.59
CA TYR A 223 -3.22 -12.34 6.45
C TYR A 223 -2.58 -12.56 5.07
N SER A 224 -3.00 -11.80 4.05
CA SER A 224 -2.50 -11.96 2.68
C SER A 224 -0.99 -11.65 2.58
N LYS A 225 -0.23 -12.61 2.06
CA LYS A 225 1.19 -12.42 1.76
C LYS A 225 1.38 -11.35 0.68
N ALA A 226 0.50 -11.31 -0.32
CA ALA A 226 0.54 -10.33 -1.40
C ALA A 226 0.33 -8.90 -0.86
N ALA A 227 -0.67 -8.71 0.03
CA ALA A 227 -0.89 -7.41 0.67
C ALA A 227 0.34 -6.93 1.46
N LYS A 228 0.93 -7.80 2.28
CA LYS A 228 2.14 -7.47 3.07
C LYS A 228 3.33 -7.13 2.17
N THR A 229 3.51 -7.87 1.08
CA THR A 229 4.58 -7.60 0.11
C THR A 229 4.35 -6.27 -0.58
N TYR A 230 3.14 -6.00 -1.04
CA TYR A 230 2.76 -4.72 -1.63
C TYR A 230 3.09 -3.54 -0.70
N ILE A 231 2.65 -3.58 0.55
CA ILE A 231 2.91 -2.52 1.54
C ILE A 231 4.42 -2.32 1.76
N SER A 232 5.19 -3.41 1.90
CA SER A 232 6.64 -3.31 2.10
C SER A 232 7.39 -2.81 0.87
N ASP A 233 6.94 -3.16 -0.33
CA ASP A 233 7.52 -2.65 -1.58
C ASP A 233 7.26 -1.15 -1.74
N ILE A 234 6.03 -0.68 -1.46
CA ILE A 234 5.70 0.75 -1.43
C ILE A 234 6.64 1.51 -0.47
N ALA A 235 6.79 1.03 0.76
CA ALA A 235 7.69 1.66 1.73
C ALA A 235 9.15 1.71 1.22
N LYS A 236 9.62 0.61 0.62
CA LYS A 236 10.95 0.53 0.00
C LYS A 236 11.13 1.50 -1.16
N GLU A 237 10.15 1.61 -2.06
CA GLU A 237 10.20 2.55 -3.18
C GLU A 237 10.24 4.01 -2.70
N VAL A 238 9.39 4.36 -1.73
CA VAL A 238 9.38 5.69 -1.11
C VAL A 238 10.72 6.00 -0.43
N SER A 239 11.35 5.02 0.22
CA SER A 239 12.68 5.20 0.79
C SER A 239 13.73 5.53 -0.27
N ARG A 240 13.62 4.90 -1.46
CA ARG A 240 14.51 5.17 -2.60
C ARG A 240 14.31 6.55 -3.23
N LEU A 241 13.13 7.16 -3.05
CA LEU A 241 12.91 8.56 -3.43
C LEU A 241 13.64 9.55 -2.52
N GLY A 242 14.10 9.10 -1.34
CA GLY A 242 14.84 9.94 -0.41
C GLY A 242 14.18 10.12 0.96
N VAL A 243 13.02 9.51 1.22
CA VAL A 243 12.35 9.61 2.51
C VAL A 243 12.98 8.66 3.52
N GLY A 244 13.27 9.17 4.72
CA GLY A 244 13.86 8.39 5.82
C GLY A 244 12.94 8.22 7.03
N ILE A 245 11.76 8.84 7.06
CA ILE A 245 10.82 8.77 8.20
C ILE A 245 9.44 8.39 7.67
N PHE A 246 8.84 7.38 8.28
CA PHE A 246 7.59 6.78 7.83
C PHE A 246 6.55 6.77 8.94
N ILE A 247 5.32 7.16 8.63
CA ILE A 247 4.14 6.86 9.42
C ILE A 247 3.43 5.68 8.75
N LEU A 248 3.26 4.59 9.48
CA LEU A 248 2.41 3.48 9.06
C LEU A 248 1.04 3.65 9.70
N GLU A 249 0.07 4.04 8.89
CA GLU A 249 -1.34 4.21 9.25
C GLU A 249 -2.12 2.96 8.84
N ASP A 250 -3.25 2.68 9.47
CA ASP A 250 -4.11 1.52 9.16
C ASP A 250 -3.36 0.18 9.11
N LEU A 251 -2.29 0.02 9.89
CA LEU A 251 -1.64 -1.27 10.09
C LEU A 251 -2.44 -2.09 11.12
N GLN A 252 -3.68 -2.38 10.80
CA GLN A 252 -4.66 -3.01 11.68
C GLN A 252 -5.65 -3.87 10.88
N PHE A 253 -6.43 -4.68 11.58
CA PHE A 253 -7.62 -5.27 11.01
C PHE A 253 -8.73 -4.22 10.93
N PRO A 254 -9.59 -4.27 9.89
CA PRO A 254 -10.68 -3.33 9.79
C PRO A 254 -11.61 -3.44 11.01
N GLY A 255 -11.99 -2.27 11.52
CA GLY A 255 -12.92 -2.12 12.63
C GLY A 255 -14.22 -1.47 12.19
N GLY A 256 -15.12 -1.19 13.14
CA GLY A 256 -16.40 -0.55 12.92
C GLY A 256 -17.59 -1.50 13.01
N ASP A 257 -18.80 -0.95 12.84
CA ASP A 257 -20.08 -1.65 13.08
C ASP A 257 -20.27 -2.89 12.20
N ASN A 258 -19.68 -2.89 11.01
CA ASN A 258 -19.77 -4.01 10.04
C ASN A 258 -18.65 -5.06 10.20
N SER A 259 -17.75 -4.91 11.15
CA SER A 259 -16.59 -5.82 11.29
C SER A 259 -16.96 -7.28 11.51
N ALA A 260 -18.13 -7.57 12.09
CA ALA A 260 -18.66 -8.92 12.27
C ALA A 260 -18.99 -9.64 10.94
N SER A 261 -19.20 -8.90 9.85
CA SER A 261 -19.47 -9.46 8.52
C SER A 261 -18.19 -9.64 7.67
N ALA A 262 -17.02 -9.23 8.20
CA ALA A 262 -15.75 -9.33 7.50
C ALA A 262 -15.18 -10.76 7.59
N THR A 263 -14.76 -11.30 6.44
CA THR A 263 -14.01 -12.55 6.35
C THR A 263 -12.66 -12.34 5.69
N TYR A 264 -11.72 -13.16 6.09
CA TYR A 264 -10.32 -13.05 5.67
C TYR A 264 -9.96 -14.32 4.90
N PRO A 265 -9.99 -14.30 3.54
CA PRO A 265 -9.65 -15.48 2.76
C PRO A 265 -8.26 -16.01 3.12
N GLY A 266 -8.18 -17.31 3.40
CA GLY A 266 -6.94 -17.96 3.88
C GLY A 266 -6.70 -17.84 5.39
N GLU A 267 -7.58 -17.19 6.16
CA GLU A 267 -7.54 -17.19 7.62
C GLU A 267 -7.76 -18.60 8.15
N LYS A 268 -6.83 -19.06 8.99
CA LYS A 268 -6.95 -20.36 9.65
C LYS A 268 -7.22 -20.25 11.15
N ASP A 269 -6.88 -19.10 11.74
CA ASP A 269 -6.97 -18.86 13.17
C ASP A 269 -7.04 -17.36 13.47
N THR A 270 -8.17 -16.91 14.02
CA THR A 270 -8.39 -15.52 14.45
C THR A 270 -7.50 -15.13 15.63
N ALA A 271 -7.04 -16.09 16.43
CA ALA A 271 -6.15 -15.85 17.57
C ALA A 271 -4.79 -15.25 17.18
N ASN A 272 -4.44 -15.27 15.88
CA ASN A 272 -3.15 -14.79 15.38
C ASN A 272 -3.17 -13.39 14.73
N ARG A 273 -4.24 -12.58 14.91
CA ARG A 273 -4.33 -11.23 14.34
C ARG A 273 -3.10 -10.36 14.68
N ASN A 274 -2.74 -10.27 15.95
CA ASN A 274 -1.57 -9.52 16.38
C ASN A 274 -0.26 -10.03 15.76
N THR A 275 -0.13 -11.33 15.56
CA THR A 275 1.02 -11.93 14.88
C THR A 275 1.08 -11.53 13.42
N ALA A 276 -0.04 -11.50 12.71
CA ALA A 276 -0.10 -11.05 11.32
C ALA A 276 0.37 -9.59 11.17
N LEU A 277 -0.06 -8.70 12.08
CA LEU A 277 0.33 -7.30 12.09
C LEU A 277 1.81 -7.11 12.45
N LYS A 278 2.31 -7.83 13.47
CA LYS A 278 3.74 -7.84 13.84
C LYS A 278 4.63 -8.29 12.66
N ASN A 279 4.19 -9.31 11.95
CA ASN A 279 4.92 -9.82 10.78
C ASN A 279 4.95 -8.78 9.66
N THR A 280 3.85 -8.04 9.45
CA THR A 280 3.81 -6.95 8.46
C THR A 280 4.77 -5.83 8.84
N LEU A 281 4.73 -5.34 10.07
CA LEU A 281 5.67 -4.32 10.56
C LEU A 281 7.12 -4.77 10.40
N ALA A 282 7.43 -6.01 10.79
CA ALA A 282 8.78 -6.57 10.63
C ALA A 282 9.19 -6.71 9.15
N GLN A 283 8.27 -6.99 8.26
CA GLN A 283 8.54 -7.05 6.81
C GLN A 283 8.82 -5.66 6.25
N VAL A 284 8.03 -4.65 6.61
CA VAL A 284 8.25 -3.26 6.21
C VAL A 284 9.62 -2.78 6.74
N LYS A 285 9.91 -2.97 8.02
CA LYS A 285 11.21 -2.55 8.59
C LYS A 285 12.41 -3.23 7.92
N ARG A 286 12.30 -4.49 7.52
CA ARG A 286 13.36 -5.18 6.77
C ARG A 286 13.53 -4.67 5.33
N ALA A 287 12.48 -4.09 4.74
CA ALA A 287 12.53 -3.52 3.40
C ALA A 287 13.12 -2.11 3.38
N LEU A 288 13.11 -1.42 4.52
CA LEU A 288 13.64 -0.08 4.70
C LEU A 288 15.15 -0.10 5.03
N PRO A 289 15.89 0.99 4.74
CA PRO A 289 17.24 1.19 5.24
C PRO A 289 17.30 1.12 6.77
N GLU A 290 18.43 0.68 7.32
CA GLU A 290 18.61 0.49 8.77
C GLU A 290 18.41 1.79 9.57
N ASN A 291 18.77 2.93 9.01
CA ASN A 291 18.59 4.25 9.61
C ASN A 291 17.21 4.88 9.38
N ALA A 292 16.28 4.21 8.71
CA ALA A 292 14.91 4.69 8.57
C ALA A 292 14.16 4.62 9.89
N LEU A 293 13.37 5.66 10.18
CA LEU A 293 12.52 5.71 11.37
C LEU A 293 11.07 5.35 11.02
N VAL A 294 10.47 4.51 11.82
CA VAL A 294 9.08 4.07 11.65
C VAL A 294 8.25 4.51 12.86
N ILE A 295 7.24 5.31 12.59
CA ILE A 295 6.19 5.71 13.51
C ILE A 295 4.98 4.82 13.22
N LEU A 296 4.58 3.97 14.15
CA LEU A 296 3.35 3.20 14.03
C LEU A 296 2.18 4.03 14.56
N SER A 297 1.29 4.45 13.67
CA SER A 297 0.11 5.24 14.05
C SER A 297 -1.04 4.34 14.49
N GLN A 298 -1.72 4.75 15.53
CA GLN A 298 -2.87 4.06 16.12
C GLN A 298 -3.87 5.07 16.66
N SER A 299 -5.16 4.72 16.62
CA SER A 299 -6.19 5.48 17.31
C SER A 299 -5.92 5.47 18.83
N ALA A 300 -5.89 6.65 19.44
CA ALA A 300 -5.73 6.78 20.89
C ALA A 300 -6.94 6.18 21.64
N THR A 301 -8.14 6.25 21.06
CA THR A 301 -9.36 5.64 21.61
C THR A 301 -9.23 4.13 21.63
N ASP A 302 -8.93 3.50 20.49
CA ASP A 302 -8.76 2.04 20.40
C ASP A 302 -7.61 1.55 21.30
N ALA A 303 -6.51 2.31 21.35
CA ALA A 303 -5.40 2.03 22.26
C ALA A 303 -5.81 2.11 23.73
N SER A 304 -6.71 3.01 24.10
CA SER A 304 -7.23 3.12 25.47
C SER A 304 -8.18 1.98 25.84
N GLU A 305 -8.99 1.50 24.89
CA GLU A 305 -9.94 0.40 25.06
C GLU A 305 -9.26 -0.97 25.02
N GLY A 306 -8.20 -1.12 24.22
CA GLY A 306 -7.45 -2.36 24.11
C GLY A 306 -8.11 -3.39 23.19
N ASN A 307 -8.67 -2.96 22.07
CA ASN A 307 -9.35 -3.80 21.10
C ASN A 307 -8.37 -4.73 20.37
N GLU A 308 -8.64 -6.03 20.36
CA GLU A 308 -7.80 -7.02 19.68
C GLU A 308 -7.83 -6.84 18.16
N GLY A 309 -6.66 -6.86 17.53
CA GLY A 309 -6.51 -6.66 16.09
C GLY A 309 -6.58 -5.20 15.64
N ILE A 310 -6.94 -4.28 16.53
CA ILE A 310 -6.88 -2.84 16.33
C ILE A 310 -5.81 -2.24 17.24
N TYR A 311 -5.86 -2.58 18.53
CA TYR A 311 -4.84 -2.17 19.47
C TYR A 311 -3.70 -3.18 19.55
N TYR A 312 -2.48 -2.71 19.40
CA TYR A 312 -1.29 -3.56 19.37
C TYR A 312 -0.46 -3.50 20.64
N GLY A 313 -0.73 -2.57 21.53
CA GLY A 313 0.06 -2.36 22.74
C GLY A 313 1.54 -2.19 22.41
N THR A 314 2.38 -3.00 23.04
CA THR A 314 3.81 -3.06 22.75
C THR A 314 4.11 -3.92 21.52
N MET A 315 3.41 -3.72 20.39
CA MET A 315 3.68 -4.47 19.18
C MET A 315 5.06 -4.12 18.57
N GLY A 316 6.03 -4.53 19.24
CA GLY A 316 7.38 -4.86 18.94
C GLY A 316 8.26 -3.78 18.40
N ASN A 317 8.62 -3.52 17.22
CA ASN A 317 9.83 -2.90 16.70
C ASN A 317 9.63 -1.56 15.99
N ALA A 318 8.52 -0.84 16.20
CA ALA A 318 8.42 0.54 15.79
C ALA A 318 9.40 1.41 16.60
N ASP A 319 9.97 2.43 15.96
CA ASP A 319 10.89 3.34 16.63
C ASP A 319 10.11 4.31 17.51
N TYR A 320 8.93 4.72 17.02
CA TYR A 320 7.96 5.56 17.74
C TYR A 320 6.54 5.04 17.58
N TYR A 321 5.67 5.47 18.50
CA TYR A 321 4.23 5.21 18.43
C TYR A 321 3.49 6.54 18.27
N GLY A 322 2.75 6.67 17.16
CA GLY A 322 1.84 7.77 16.93
C GLY A 322 0.49 7.47 17.56
N LEU A 323 0.01 8.32 18.46
CA LEU A 323 -1.35 8.21 18.99
C LEU A 323 -2.22 9.27 18.33
N ALA A 324 -3.06 8.82 17.40
CA ALA A 324 -3.97 9.67 16.67
C ALA A 324 -5.23 9.95 17.49
N VAL A 325 -5.52 11.22 17.67
CA VAL A 325 -6.74 11.70 18.30
C VAL A 325 -7.56 12.45 17.26
N ASP A 326 -8.68 11.85 16.87
CA ASP A 326 -9.68 12.47 16.02
C ASP A 326 -10.58 13.36 16.88
N THR A 327 -10.54 14.65 16.62
CA THR A 327 -11.37 15.62 17.35
C THR A 327 -12.84 15.57 16.94
N ALA A 328 -13.16 15.00 15.79
CA ALA A 328 -14.53 14.78 15.33
C ALA A 328 -15.18 13.54 15.95
N LYS A 329 -14.40 12.50 16.26
CA LYS A 329 -14.85 11.27 16.93
C LYS A 329 -14.77 11.41 18.45
N ARG A 330 -15.71 12.14 19.03
CA ARG A 330 -15.75 12.39 20.47
C ARG A 330 -16.28 11.19 21.25
N PRO A 331 -15.77 10.93 22.47
CA PRO A 331 -16.43 10.00 23.39
C PRO A 331 -17.86 10.47 23.67
N ILE A 332 -18.81 9.55 23.69
CA ILE A 332 -20.22 9.82 23.99
C ILE A 332 -20.33 10.51 25.36
N GLY A 333 -20.85 11.72 25.42
CA GLY A 333 -21.11 12.45 26.65
C GLY A 333 -20.23 13.66 26.97
N VAL A 334 -19.27 14.00 26.09
CA VAL A 334 -18.43 15.21 26.25
C VAL A 334 -19.09 16.42 25.59
N ALA A 335 -19.43 17.44 26.38
CA ALA A 335 -20.02 18.68 25.89
C ALA A 335 -19.03 19.49 25.06
N VAL A 336 -19.56 20.21 24.06
CA VAL A 336 -18.81 21.05 23.10
C VAL A 336 -18.39 22.36 23.78
N ASP A 337 -17.41 22.31 24.69
CA ASP A 337 -16.75 23.53 25.20
C ASP A 337 -15.28 23.51 24.77
N LYS A 338 -14.86 24.52 24.00
CA LYS A 338 -13.52 24.64 23.37
C LYS A 338 -12.34 24.39 24.31
N LYS A 339 -12.53 24.60 25.61
CA LYS A 339 -11.52 24.35 26.64
C LYS A 339 -11.57 22.92 27.19
N ALA A 340 -12.77 22.33 27.25
CA ALA A 340 -12.98 20.97 27.70
C ALA A 340 -12.49 19.94 26.64
N ASP A 341 -12.58 20.27 25.36
CA ASP A 341 -12.14 19.40 24.27
C ASP A 341 -10.64 19.12 24.35
N PHE A 342 -9.81 20.13 24.61
CA PHE A 342 -8.38 19.91 24.78
C PHE A 342 -8.04 19.05 26.01
N ILE A 343 -8.75 19.26 27.13
CA ILE A 343 -8.57 18.45 28.35
C ILE A 343 -9.00 17.00 28.10
N SER A 344 -10.08 16.79 27.35
CA SER A 344 -10.56 15.46 26.97
C SER A 344 -9.55 14.74 26.08
N ILE A 345 -8.99 15.41 25.08
CA ILE A 345 -7.95 14.89 24.20
C ILE A 345 -6.71 14.51 25.01
N LEU A 346 -6.25 15.37 25.92
CA LEU A 346 -5.13 15.06 26.80
C LEU A 346 -5.42 13.86 27.71
N SER A 347 -6.65 13.71 28.18
CA SER A 347 -7.06 12.58 29.03
C SER A 347 -7.01 11.26 28.25
N ILE A 348 -7.59 11.24 27.03
CA ILE A 348 -7.54 10.06 26.14
C ILE A 348 -6.08 9.72 25.82
N TYR A 349 -5.30 10.72 25.43
CA TYR A 349 -3.88 10.55 25.13
C TYR A 349 -3.11 9.98 26.34
N SER A 350 -3.31 10.53 27.52
CA SER A 350 -2.64 10.08 28.75
C SER A 350 -3.04 8.64 29.12
N SER A 351 -4.31 8.29 28.95
CA SER A 351 -4.82 6.93 29.17
C SER A 351 -4.18 5.94 28.20
N ALA A 352 -4.18 6.27 26.90
CA ALA A 352 -3.56 5.45 25.88
C ALA A 352 -2.04 5.34 26.09
N ALA A 353 -1.37 6.46 26.37
CA ALA A 353 0.08 6.53 26.57
C ALA A 353 0.56 5.61 27.72
N GLY A 354 -0.24 5.46 28.76
CA GLY A 354 0.07 4.55 29.87
C GLY A 354 0.27 3.09 29.45
N ARG A 355 -0.32 2.68 28.32
CA ARG A 355 -0.17 1.32 27.76
C ARG A 355 1.13 1.11 26.99
N PHE A 356 1.84 2.18 26.64
CA PHE A 356 3.11 2.17 25.90
C PHE A 356 4.32 2.45 26.80
N SER A 357 4.28 2.00 28.03
CA SER A 357 5.35 2.24 29.02
C SER A 357 6.75 1.98 28.44
N GLY A 358 7.65 2.96 28.57
CA GLY A 358 9.03 2.87 28.08
C GLY A 358 9.19 3.04 26.55
N LYS A 359 8.15 3.49 25.84
CA LYS A 359 8.20 3.81 24.41
C LYS A 359 8.03 5.29 24.17
N GLU A 360 8.67 5.81 23.14
CA GLU A 360 8.47 7.18 22.70
C GLU A 360 7.16 7.34 21.92
N ILE A 361 6.35 8.32 22.34
CA ILE A 361 5.01 8.54 21.82
C ILE A 361 4.93 9.93 21.22
N ILE A 362 4.33 10.00 20.02
CA ILE A 362 4.09 11.23 19.28
C ILE A 362 2.57 11.45 19.20
N PRO A 363 2.03 12.54 19.80
CA PRO A 363 0.65 12.92 19.59
C PRO A 363 0.43 13.26 18.11
N ILE A 364 -0.60 12.63 17.52
CA ILE A 364 -1.12 12.96 16.19
C ILE A 364 -2.53 13.51 16.40
N VAL A 365 -2.73 14.77 16.07
CA VAL A 365 -3.99 15.46 16.31
C VAL A 365 -4.58 15.93 14.98
N ASP A 366 -5.75 15.41 14.68
CA ASP A 366 -6.59 15.87 13.58
C ASP A 366 -7.39 17.08 14.04
N ILE A 367 -7.34 18.18 13.28
CA ILE A 367 -7.86 19.47 13.69
C ILE A 367 -8.74 20.03 12.59
N GLU A 368 -10.04 19.98 12.80
CA GLU A 368 -11.00 20.64 11.91
C GLU A 368 -11.12 22.16 12.14
N GLU A 369 -11.03 22.59 13.39
CA GLU A 369 -11.15 23.99 13.79
C GLU A 369 -10.20 24.30 14.95
N TYR A 370 -9.38 25.33 14.89
CA TYR A 370 -8.51 25.80 15.99
C TYR A 370 -7.09 25.19 16.11
N ALA A 371 -6.51 24.75 15.00
CA ALA A 371 -5.12 24.24 14.93
C ALA A 371 -4.12 25.04 15.79
N TYR A 372 -4.24 26.34 15.80
CA TYR A 372 -3.34 27.23 16.53
C TYR A 372 -3.46 27.11 18.05
N SER A 373 -4.64 26.83 18.57
CA SER A 373 -4.89 26.65 20.00
C SER A 373 -4.25 25.35 20.49
N TYR A 374 -4.37 24.28 19.71
CA TYR A 374 -3.77 22.99 20.01
C TYR A 374 -2.24 23.06 19.97
N PHE A 375 -1.69 23.72 18.95
CA PHE A 375 -0.25 23.94 18.87
C PHE A 375 0.32 24.63 20.12
N ARG A 376 -0.33 25.72 20.56
CA ARG A 376 0.05 26.43 21.77
C ARG A 376 -0.07 25.55 23.01
N ALA A 377 -1.15 24.78 23.07
CA ALA A 377 -1.43 23.93 24.21
C ALA A 377 -0.46 22.75 24.29
N MET A 378 -0.13 22.10 23.18
CA MET A 378 0.90 21.06 23.12
C MET A 378 2.23 21.61 23.62
N LYS A 379 2.69 22.72 23.10
CA LYS A 379 3.93 23.37 23.53
C LYS A 379 3.90 23.76 25.02
N LYS A 380 2.78 24.31 25.53
CA LYS A 380 2.62 24.70 26.93
C LYS A 380 2.66 23.49 27.87
N ASN A 381 2.21 22.31 27.41
CA ASN A 381 2.20 21.07 28.20
C ASN A 381 3.48 20.23 27.99
N GLY A 382 4.52 20.81 27.39
CA GLY A 382 5.83 20.17 27.32
C GLY A 382 5.98 19.09 26.24
N PHE A 383 5.06 19.00 25.29
CA PHE A 383 5.23 18.08 24.18
C PHE A 383 6.32 18.59 23.23
N GLU A 384 7.41 17.88 23.19
CA GLU A 384 8.51 18.16 22.26
C GLU A 384 8.25 17.65 20.85
N SER A 385 7.48 16.55 20.75
CA SER A 385 7.05 15.95 19.48
C SER A 385 5.53 16.04 19.33
N TYR A 386 5.07 16.38 18.13
CA TYR A 386 3.65 16.36 17.75
C TYR A 386 3.50 16.40 16.23
N ILE A 387 2.40 15.88 15.74
CA ILE A 387 1.97 15.94 14.35
C ILE A 387 0.56 16.52 14.31
N LEU A 388 0.35 17.57 13.53
CA LEU A 388 -0.95 18.19 13.35
C LEU A 388 -1.46 17.92 11.94
N PHE A 389 -2.65 17.37 11.87
CA PHE A 389 -3.38 17.15 10.64
C PHE A 389 -4.47 18.18 10.48
N ASP A 390 -4.63 18.67 9.28
CA ASP A 390 -5.75 19.43 8.78
C ASP A 390 -5.90 19.06 7.31
N GLU A 391 -6.95 18.31 7.00
CA GLU A 391 -7.17 17.82 5.63
C GLU A 391 -7.29 18.98 4.62
N ASN A 392 -7.73 20.17 5.06
CA ASN A 392 -7.84 21.36 4.23
C ASN A 392 -6.52 22.16 4.14
N GLY A 393 -5.54 21.87 4.99
CA GLY A 393 -4.27 22.60 5.05
C GLY A 393 -4.42 24.06 5.52
N GLU A 394 -5.48 24.39 6.22
CA GLU A 394 -5.86 25.75 6.66
C GLU A 394 -5.31 26.16 8.05
N TYR A 395 -4.12 25.78 8.38
CA TYR A 395 -3.49 26.07 9.68
C TYR A 395 -3.39 27.57 10.04
#